data_6d17238d950126d75d3b994077a1cdf4
#
_entry.id   6d17238d950126d75d3b994077a1cdf4
#
_cell.length_a   1.000
_cell.length_b   1.000
_cell.length_c   1.000
_cell.angle_alpha   90.00
_cell.angle_beta   90.00
_cell.angle_gamma   90.00
#
_symmetry.space_group_name_H-M   'P 1'
#
loop_
_entity.id
_entity.type
_entity.pdbx_description
1 polymer ?
#
loop_
_entity_poly.entity_id
_entity_poly.type
_entity_poly.pdbx_seq_one_letter_code
_entity_poly.pdbx_strand_id
1 'polypeptide(L)'
;MYKKLIRQKSDVMSNQLILVVEDNPDHLELTVLTLKEHGVTADIVVACDGASALDFLFGQGEHTGRDTKKQPNLVLLDMRLPKLSGLDVLKSVRANPLTALVPVVMLTSSSELSDMKASYQSGANGFVRKPVDFAAFSDKLNSLQTYWLDVNEAVSPD
;
A
#
# COMPACT_ATOMS: atom_id res chain seq x y z
N MET A 1 -16.11 -20.77 -20.93
CA MET A 1 -16.61 -20.42 -19.60
C MET A 1 -15.53 -19.84 -18.69
N TYR A 2 -14.41 -20.51 -18.56
CA TYR A 2 -13.28 -20.07 -17.73
C TYR A 2 -12.65 -18.74 -18.19
N LYS A 3 -12.46 -18.54 -19.49
CA LYS A 3 -11.93 -17.29 -20.06
C LYS A 3 -12.86 -16.08 -19.83
N LYS A 4 -14.15 -16.32 -19.76
CA LYS A 4 -15.13 -15.24 -19.53
C LYS A 4 -15.20 -14.82 -18.06
N LEU A 5 -15.00 -15.77 -17.14
CA LEU A 5 -14.89 -15.51 -15.70
C LEU A 5 -13.59 -14.77 -15.33
N ILE A 6 -12.48 -15.15 -15.96
CA ILE A 6 -11.20 -14.46 -15.77
C ILE A 6 -11.27 -13.02 -16.32
N ARG A 7 -11.93 -12.82 -17.47
CA ARG A 7 -12.10 -11.49 -18.06
C ARG A 7 -13.01 -10.58 -17.23
N GLN A 8 -14.06 -11.14 -16.64
CA GLN A 8 -14.91 -10.38 -15.71
C GLN A 8 -14.20 -10.04 -14.41
N LYS A 9 -13.36 -10.95 -13.89
CA LYS A 9 -12.56 -10.71 -12.70
C LYS A 9 -11.49 -9.66 -12.96
N SER A 10 -10.86 -9.66 -14.12
CA SER A 10 -9.88 -8.62 -14.51
C SER A 10 -10.53 -7.25 -14.71
N ASP A 11 -11.75 -7.18 -15.24
CA ASP A 11 -12.46 -5.92 -15.41
C ASP A 11 -12.90 -5.31 -14.07
N VAL A 12 -13.24 -6.15 -13.08
CA VAL A 12 -13.55 -5.70 -11.71
C VAL A 12 -12.26 -5.27 -10.98
N MET A 13 -11.13 -5.94 -11.24
CA MET A 13 -9.82 -5.62 -10.66
C MET A 13 -9.19 -4.34 -11.25
N SER A 14 -9.62 -3.88 -12.44
CA SER A 14 -9.08 -2.68 -13.10
C SER A 14 -9.31 -1.38 -12.32
N ASN A 15 -10.19 -1.39 -11.31
CA ASN A 15 -10.47 -0.25 -10.44
C ASN A 15 -9.74 -0.30 -9.09
N GLN A 16 -8.92 -1.32 -8.84
CA GLN A 16 -8.15 -1.45 -7.62
C GLN A 16 -6.87 -0.62 -7.69
N LEU A 17 -6.41 -0.19 -6.53
CA LEU A 17 -5.30 0.73 -6.39
C LEU A 17 -4.39 0.30 -5.25
N ILE A 18 -3.08 0.26 -5.50
CA ILE A 18 -2.04 0.08 -4.50
C ILE A 18 -1.21 1.37 -4.43
N LEU A 19 -1.03 1.90 -3.23
CA LEU A 19 -0.10 2.99 -2.97
C LEU A 19 1.17 2.42 -2.33
N VAL A 20 2.31 2.67 -2.96
CA VAL A 20 3.63 2.29 -2.43
C VAL A 20 4.35 3.55 -1.97
N VAL A 21 4.71 3.60 -0.69
CA VAL A 21 5.41 4.74 -0.08
C VAL A 21 6.79 4.29 0.35
N GLU A 22 7.81 4.72 -0.39
CA GLU A 22 9.20 4.29 -0.26
C GLU A 22 10.12 5.39 -0.78
N ASP A 23 11.11 5.81 0.00
CA ASP A 23 12.06 6.84 -0.41
C ASP A 23 13.32 6.29 -1.09
N ASN A 24 13.65 5.02 -0.88
CA ASN A 24 14.79 4.38 -1.53
C ASN A 24 14.42 3.97 -2.96
N PRO A 25 15.07 4.55 -4.01
CA PRO A 25 14.70 4.27 -5.40
C PRO A 25 14.83 2.80 -5.79
N ASP A 26 15.84 2.11 -5.28
CA ASP A 26 16.09 0.70 -5.60
C ASP A 26 15.03 -0.21 -4.98
N HIS A 27 14.66 0.06 -3.73
CA HIS A 27 13.58 -0.67 -3.06
C HIS A 27 12.22 -0.39 -3.72
N LEU A 28 11.97 0.85 -4.12
CA LEU A 28 10.75 1.24 -4.82
C LEU A 28 10.61 0.52 -6.16
N GLU A 29 11.65 0.56 -6.97
CA GLU A 29 11.69 -0.11 -8.27
C GLU A 29 11.45 -1.61 -8.12
N LEU A 30 12.16 -2.24 -7.18
CA LEU A 30 12.01 -3.67 -6.91
C LEU A 30 10.59 -4.04 -6.49
N THR A 31 10.00 -3.25 -5.60
CA THR A 31 8.62 -3.48 -5.14
C THR A 31 7.63 -3.36 -6.30
N VAL A 32 7.73 -2.31 -7.10
CA VAL A 32 6.84 -2.09 -8.24
C VAL A 32 6.98 -3.19 -9.30
N LEU A 33 8.21 -3.54 -9.67
CA LEU A 33 8.46 -4.61 -10.63
C LEU A 33 7.90 -5.95 -10.14
N THR A 34 8.13 -6.27 -8.88
CA THR A 34 7.64 -7.53 -8.28
C THR A 34 6.11 -7.58 -8.26
N LEU A 35 5.44 -6.51 -7.90
CA LEU A 35 3.98 -6.44 -7.96
C LEU A 35 3.46 -6.65 -9.39
N LYS A 36 4.10 -6.05 -10.38
CA LYS A 36 3.72 -6.22 -11.79
C LYS A 36 3.96 -7.63 -12.32
N GLU A 37 5.06 -8.27 -11.92
CA GLU A 37 5.38 -9.64 -12.33
C GLU A 37 4.35 -10.67 -11.88
N HIS A 38 3.71 -10.45 -10.74
CA HIS A 38 2.66 -11.33 -10.23
C HIS A 38 1.28 -11.09 -10.87
N GLY A 39 1.23 -10.32 -11.96
CA GLY A 39 0.00 -10.11 -12.72
C GLY A 39 -1.01 -9.19 -12.04
N VAL A 40 -0.53 -8.24 -11.23
CA VAL A 40 -1.39 -7.21 -10.64
C VAL A 40 -2.03 -6.39 -11.74
N THR A 41 -3.36 -6.40 -11.76
CA THR A 41 -4.17 -5.55 -12.63
C THR A 41 -4.53 -4.23 -11.97
N ALA A 42 -4.21 -4.07 -10.69
CA ALA A 42 -4.41 -2.84 -9.95
C ALA A 42 -3.47 -1.73 -10.45
N ASP A 43 -3.94 -0.50 -10.38
CA ASP A 43 -3.09 0.65 -10.58
C ASP A 43 -2.09 0.78 -9.43
N ILE A 44 -0.84 1.05 -9.74
CA ILE A 44 0.20 1.27 -8.73
C ILE A 44 0.57 2.75 -8.75
N VAL A 45 0.35 3.41 -7.63
CA VAL A 45 0.78 4.79 -7.39
C VAL A 45 1.95 4.77 -6.43
N VAL A 46 2.97 5.57 -6.70
CA VAL A 46 4.18 5.66 -5.88
C VAL A 46 4.29 7.04 -5.25
N ALA A 47 4.75 7.06 -4.01
CA ALA A 47 5.11 8.28 -3.30
C ALA A 47 6.50 8.08 -2.68
N CYS A 48 7.39 9.05 -2.89
CA CYS A 48 8.78 8.97 -2.44
C CYS A 48 9.00 9.54 -1.04
N ASP A 49 7.98 10.12 -0.44
CA ASP A 49 8.00 10.64 0.93
C ASP A 49 6.59 10.62 1.55
N GLY A 50 6.53 10.88 2.85
CA GLY A 50 5.27 10.85 3.59
C GLY A 50 4.31 11.98 3.19
N ALA A 51 4.82 13.16 2.91
CA ALA A 51 3.99 14.31 2.51
C ALA A 51 3.30 14.05 1.17
N SER A 52 4.03 13.52 0.18
CA SER A 52 3.47 13.15 -1.12
C SER A 52 2.41 12.05 -1.00
N ALA A 53 2.61 11.10 -0.09
CA ALA A 53 1.63 10.05 0.18
C ALA A 53 0.32 10.64 0.73
N LEU A 54 0.42 11.54 1.70
CA LEU A 54 -0.75 12.21 2.27
C LEU A 54 -1.44 13.13 1.26
N ASP A 55 -0.69 13.85 0.45
CA ASP A 55 -1.25 14.66 -0.62
C ASP A 55 -2.08 13.82 -1.60
N PHE A 56 -1.57 12.66 -1.97
CA PHE A 56 -2.33 11.74 -2.81
C PHE A 56 -3.61 11.26 -2.12
N LEU A 57 -3.52 10.80 -0.89
CA LEU A 57 -4.65 10.23 -0.15
C LEU A 57 -5.75 11.28 0.12
N PHE A 58 -5.37 12.51 0.38
CA PHE A 58 -6.30 13.60 0.71
C PHE A 58 -6.70 14.47 -0.48
N GLY A 59 -6.16 14.20 -1.67
CA GLY A 59 -6.44 15.00 -2.86
C GLY A 59 -5.92 16.42 -2.76
N GLN A 60 -4.71 16.60 -2.26
CA GLN A 60 -4.05 17.89 -2.04
C GLN A 60 -2.80 18.03 -2.92
N GLY A 61 -2.19 19.21 -2.92
CA GLY A 61 -0.96 19.48 -3.65
C GLY A 61 -1.10 19.15 -5.15
N GLU A 62 -0.20 18.34 -5.68
CA GLU A 62 -0.22 17.89 -7.08
C GLU A 62 -1.43 17.00 -7.41
N HIS A 63 -2.12 16.49 -6.40
CA HIS A 63 -3.29 15.62 -6.53
C HIS A 63 -4.61 16.35 -6.30
N THR A 64 -4.59 17.67 -6.31
CA THR A 64 -5.82 18.50 -6.24
C THR A 64 -6.77 18.12 -7.37
N GLY A 65 -8.02 17.84 -7.03
CA GLY A 65 -9.03 17.39 -8.00
C GLY A 65 -9.14 15.87 -8.15
N ARG A 66 -8.26 15.10 -7.50
CA ARG A 66 -8.39 13.65 -7.44
C ARG A 66 -9.69 13.26 -6.73
N ASP A 67 -10.36 12.25 -7.24
CA ASP A 67 -11.54 11.67 -6.57
C ASP A 67 -11.11 10.91 -5.30
N THR A 68 -11.28 11.54 -4.16
CA THR A 68 -10.90 10.98 -2.85
C THR A 68 -11.82 9.88 -2.34
N LYS A 69 -12.90 9.58 -3.04
CA LYS A 69 -13.72 8.38 -2.77
C LYS A 69 -13.03 7.10 -3.25
N LYS A 70 -12.09 7.24 -4.19
CA LYS A 70 -11.28 6.12 -4.69
C LYS A 70 -10.00 6.01 -3.86
N GLN A 71 -10.10 5.37 -2.72
CA GLN A 71 -8.95 5.12 -1.86
C GLN A 71 -8.23 3.81 -2.21
N PRO A 72 -6.94 3.68 -1.87
CA PRO A 72 -6.20 2.44 -2.11
C PRO A 72 -6.84 1.22 -1.44
N ASN A 73 -6.78 0.09 -2.12
CA ASN A 73 -7.09 -1.21 -1.54
C ASN A 73 -5.98 -1.70 -0.62
N LEU A 74 -4.78 -1.17 -0.81
CA LEU A 74 -3.61 -1.47 0.00
C LEU A 74 -2.62 -0.31 -0.07
N VAL A 75 -2.09 0.09 1.08
CA VAL A 75 -0.94 0.98 1.21
C VAL A 75 0.23 0.16 1.74
N LEU A 76 1.32 0.09 0.98
CA LEU A 76 2.60 -0.44 1.44
C LEU A 76 3.46 0.74 1.89
N LEU A 77 3.76 0.81 3.17
CA LEU A 77 4.32 2.00 3.80
C LEU A 77 5.62 1.66 4.53
N ASP A 78 6.73 2.27 4.12
CA ASP A 78 7.98 2.16 4.85
C ASP A 78 7.93 3.00 6.13
N MET A 79 8.57 2.50 7.19
CA MET A 79 8.67 3.22 8.45
C MET A 79 9.67 4.39 8.40
N ARG A 80 10.76 4.22 7.68
CA ARG A 80 11.87 5.18 7.65
C ARG A 80 11.81 6.06 6.41
N LEU A 81 11.02 7.11 6.50
CA LEU A 81 10.88 8.12 5.45
C LEU A 81 11.51 9.43 5.93
N PRO A 82 12.04 10.26 5.00
CA PRO A 82 12.55 11.57 5.37
C PRO A 82 11.41 12.51 5.76
N LYS A 83 11.69 13.45 6.67
CA LYS A 83 10.78 14.50 7.17
C LYS A 83 9.61 13.95 7.99
N LEU A 84 8.71 13.20 7.38
CA LEU A 84 7.57 12.54 8.00
C LEU A 84 7.83 11.03 8.05
N SER A 85 7.90 10.44 9.24
CA SER A 85 8.08 8.99 9.38
C SER A 85 6.85 8.22 8.90
N GLY A 86 7.03 6.93 8.61
CA GLY A 86 5.90 6.07 8.27
C GLY A 86 4.84 6.01 9.36
N LEU A 87 5.23 6.06 10.63
CA LEU A 87 4.29 6.13 11.75
C LEU A 87 3.49 7.42 11.75
N ASP A 88 4.11 8.56 11.42
CA ASP A 88 3.40 9.84 11.31
C ASP A 88 2.38 9.81 10.17
N VAL A 89 2.76 9.23 9.03
CA VAL A 89 1.83 9.03 7.90
C VAL A 89 0.65 8.15 8.34
N LEU A 90 0.92 7.04 9.00
CA LEU A 90 -0.12 6.12 9.48
C LEU A 90 -1.09 6.81 10.44
N LYS A 91 -0.58 7.58 11.40
CA LYS A 91 -1.42 8.34 12.34
C LYS A 91 -2.32 9.34 11.61
N SER A 92 -1.79 10.03 10.62
CA SER A 92 -2.57 10.97 9.80
C SER A 92 -3.66 10.26 8.99
N VAL A 93 -3.34 9.09 8.43
CA VAL A 93 -4.31 8.24 7.70
C VAL A 93 -5.46 7.83 8.62
N ARG A 94 -5.17 7.40 9.83
CA ARG A 94 -6.19 6.94 10.78
C ARG A 94 -7.03 8.07 11.38
N ALA A 95 -6.49 9.28 11.42
CA ALA A 95 -7.17 10.45 11.96
C ALA A 95 -8.17 11.10 10.97
N ASN A 96 -8.06 10.79 9.68
CA ASN A 96 -8.92 11.38 8.64
C ASN A 96 -10.04 10.40 8.24
N PRO A 97 -11.32 10.82 8.29
CA PRO A 97 -12.44 9.96 7.90
C PRO A 97 -12.36 9.40 6.48
N LEU A 98 -11.73 10.12 5.55
CA LEU A 98 -11.55 9.65 4.16
C LEU A 98 -10.68 8.39 4.06
N THR A 99 -9.75 8.23 4.99
CA THR A 99 -8.68 7.22 4.91
C THR A 99 -8.64 6.29 6.12
N ALA A 100 -9.46 6.53 7.13
CA ALA A 100 -9.40 5.81 8.40
C ALA A 100 -9.52 4.28 8.26
N LEU A 101 -10.19 3.79 7.21
CA LEU A 101 -10.41 2.36 6.97
C LEU A 101 -9.53 1.78 5.87
N VAL A 102 -8.61 2.57 5.30
CA VAL A 102 -7.71 2.08 4.25
C VAL A 102 -6.73 1.06 4.84
N PRO A 103 -6.58 -0.12 4.22
CA PRO A 103 -5.61 -1.10 4.66
C PRO A 103 -4.17 -0.57 4.50
N VAL A 104 -3.42 -0.58 5.61
CA VAL A 104 -2.01 -0.15 5.64
C VAL A 104 -1.16 -1.28 6.19
N VAL A 105 -0.20 -1.72 5.40
CA VAL A 105 0.81 -2.69 5.79
C VAL A 105 2.17 -1.99 5.82
N MET A 106 2.83 -2.05 6.96
CA MET A 106 4.20 -1.55 7.10
C MET A 106 5.15 -2.53 6.42
N LEU A 107 5.91 -2.05 5.45
CA LEU A 107 6.90 -2.85 4.72
C LEU A 107 8.28 -2.25 4.96
N THR A 108 9.07 -2.84 5.85
CA THR A 108 10.28 -2.23 6.37
C THR A 108 11.40 -3.25 6.61
N SER A 109 12.64 -2.77 6.55
CA SER A 109 13.82 -3.57 6.96
C SER A 109 14.00 -3.65 8.48
N SER A 110 13.24 -2.90 9.26
CA SER A 110 13.32 -2.97 10.72
C SER A 110 12.88 -4.33 11.26
N SER A 111 13.65 -4.85 12.21
CA SER A 111 13.33 -6.08 12.94
C SER A 111 13.03 -5.82 14.42
N GLU A 112 12.96 -4.55 14.82
CA GLU A 112 12.77 -4.18 16.21
C GLU A 112 11.33 -4.40 16.68
N LEU A 113 11.17 -5.03 17.83
CA LEU A 113 9.86 -5.28 18.42
C LEU A 113 9.14 -3.96 18.78
N SER A 114 9.90 -2.92 19.16
CA SER A 114 9.35 -1.60 19.44
C SER A 114 8.68 -0.97 18.20
N ASP A 115 9.30 -1.12 17.04
CA ASP A 115 8.74 -0.62 15.77
C ASP A 115 7.46 -1.37 15.40
N MET A 116 7.46 -2.67 15.58
CA MET A 116 6.27 -3.51 15.34
C MET A 116 5.12 -3.12 16.26
N LYS A 117 5.38 -2.99 17.56
CA LYS A 117 4.36 -2.57 18.53
C LYS A 117 3.81 -1.18 18.20
N ALA A 118 4.68 -0.21 17.93
CA ALA A 118 4.27 1.14 17.57
C ALA A 118 3.40 1.16 16.31
N SER A 119 3.72 0.32 15.32
CA SER A 119 2.93 0.20 14.10
C SER A 119 1.51 -0.29 14.38
N TYR A 120 1.36 -1.38 15.10
CA TYR A 120 0.04 -1.90 15.45
C TYR A 120 -0.75 -0.95 16.36
N GLN A 121 -0.11 -0.34 17.32
CA GLN A 121 -0.75 0.66 18.21
C GLN A 121 -1.22 1.89 17.44
N SER A 122 -0.54 2.24 16.35
CA SER A 122 -0.93 3.35 15.48
C SER A 122 -1.96 2.96 14.42
N GLY A 123 -2.38 1.70 14.37
CA GLY A 123 -3.45 1.24 13.50
C GLY A 123 -3.01 0.55 12.21
N ALA A 124 -1.79 0.03 12.14
CA ALA A 124 -1.38 -0.80 11.01
C ALA A 124 -2.18 -2.11 10.95
N ASN A 125 -2.52 -2.55 9.75
CA ASN A 125 -3.17 -3.82 9.50
C ASN A 125 -2.19 -4.99 9.44
N GLY A 126 -0.92 -4.70 9.16
CA GLY A 126 0.13 -5.69 9.11
C GLY A 126 1.51 -5.05 9.21
N PHE A 127 2.49 -5.88 9.55
CA PHE A 127 3.89 -5.49 9.63
C PHE A 127 4.71 -6.58 8.95
N VAL A 128 5.35 -6.25 7.82
CA VAL A 128 6.10 -7.19 7.01
C VAL A 128 7.55 -6.73 6.93
N ARG A 129 8.46 -7.61 7.33
CA ARG A 129 9.89 -7.36 7.19
C ARG A 129 10.32 -7.60 5.75
N LYS A 130 11.05 -6.63 5.18
CA LYS A 130 11.71 -6.80 3.89
C LYS A 130 12.84 -7.83 4.03
N PRO A 131 12.76 -9.00 3.37
CA PRO A 131 13.86 -9.95 3.41
C PRO A 131 15.01 -9.49 2.51
N VAL A 132 16.22 -9.98 2.81
CA VAL A 132 17.41 -9.72 2.00
C VAL A 132 17.35 -10.53 0.69
N ASP A 133 16.76 -11.71 0.73
CA ASP A 133 16.61 -12.58 -0.43
C ASP A 133 15.46 -12.13 -1.33
N PHE A 134 15.75 -11.95 -2.62
CA PHE A 134 14.79 -11.52 -3.63
C PHE A 134 13.58 -12.46 -3.76
N ALA A 135 13.82 -13.79 -3.79
CA ALA A 135 12.74 -14.75 -3.94
C ALA A 135 11.77 -14.70 -2.75
N ALA A 136 12.29 -14.59 -1.53
CA ALA A 136 11.47 -14.46 -0.33
C ALA A 136 10.70 -13.13 -0.31
N PHE A 137 11.29 -12.05 -0.80
CA PHE A 137 10.62 -10.76 -0.93
C PHE A 137 9.45 -10.83 -1.94
N SER A 138 9.70 -11.44 -3.09
CA SER A 138 8.70 -11.67 -4.12
C SER A 138 7.51 -12.48 -3.60
N ASP A 139 7.77 -13.57 -2.87
CA ASP A 139 6.72 -14.41 -2.27
C ASP A 139 5.87 -13.64 -1.26
N LYS A 140 6.50 -12.82 -0.42
CA LYS A 140 5.78 -11.98 0.55
C LYS A 140 4.88 -10.96 -0.15
N LEU A 141 5.39 -10.26 -1.15
CA LEU A 141 4.60 -9.30 -1.93
C LEU A 141 3.44 -9.96 -2.64
N ASN A 142 3.66 -11.13 -3.23
CA ASN A 142 2.59 -11.90 -3.87
C ASN A 142 1.50 -12.28 -2.88
N SER A 143 1.86 -12.72 -1.69
CA SER A 143 0.90 -13.04 -0.63
C SER A 143 0.10 -11.83 -0.18
N LEU A 144 0.75 -10.68 -0.04
CA LEU A 144 0.08 -9.42 0.34
C LEU A 144 -0.94 -8.99 -0.71
N GLN A 145 -0.56 -8.96 -1.98
CA GLN A 145 -1.48 -8.54 -3.02
C GLN A 145 -2.63 -9.53 -3.20
N THR A 146 -2.37 -10.83 -3.11
CA THR A 146 -3.43 -11.86 -3.19
C THR A 146 -4.44 -11.65 -2.07
N TYR A 147 -3.99 -11.48 -0.84
CA TYR A 147 -4.89 -11.29 0.28
C TYR A 147 -5.69 -9.98 0.16
N TRP A 148 -5.01 -8.85 -0.04
CA TRP A 148 -5.65 -7.54 0.03
C TRP A 148 -6.46 -7.18 -1.22
N LEU A 149 -6.13 -7.74 -2.37
CA LEU A 149 -6.85 -7.45 -3.63
C LEU A 149 -7.89 -8.51 -4.00
N ASP A 150 -7.63 -9.79 -3.68
CA ASP A 150 -8.50 -10.89 -4.07
C ASP A 150 -9.37 -11.43 -2.92
N VAL A 151 -8.79 -11.54 -1.73
CA VAL A 151 -9.43 -12.22 -0.58
C VAL A 151 -10.17 -11.21 0.29
N ASN A 152 -9.52 -10.11 0.64
CA ASN A 152 -10.09 -9.10 1.50
C ASN A 152 -11.18 -8.31 0.78
N GLU A 153 -12.24 -8.00 1.48
CA GLU A 153 -13.28 -7.08 1.02
C GLU A 153 -13.03 -5.69 1.60
N ALA A 154 -12.80 -4.73 0.70
CA ALA A 154 -12.52 -3.35 1.07
C ALA A 154 -13.81 -2.55 1.25
N VAL A 155 -13.76 -1.58 2.16
CA VAL A 155 -14.85 -0.62 2.37
C VAL A 155 -14.47 0.70 1.70
N SER A 156 -15.38 1.23 0.89
CA SER A 156 -15.23 2.58 0.34
C SER A 156 -15.65 3.62 1.38
N PRO A 157 -14.99 4.79 1.43
CA PRO A 157 -15.49 5.89 2.25
C PRO A 157 -16.86 6.35 1.76
N ASP A 158 -17.71 6.71 2.69
CA ASP A 158 -19.08 7.19 2.41
C ASP A 158 -19.08 8.53 1.65
#